data_57cba3c937e5f93b57a861c399d6b74b
#
_entry.id   57cba3c937e5f93b57a861c399d6b74b
#
_cell.length_a   1.000
_cell.length_b   1.000
_cell.length_c   1.000
_cell.angle_alpha   90.00
_cell.angle_beta   90.00
_cell.angle_gamma   90.00
#
_symmetry.space_group_name_H-M   'P 1'
#
loop_
_entity.id
_entity.type
_entity.pdbx_description
1 polymer ?
#
loop_
_entity_poly.entity_id
_entity_poly.type
_entity_poly.pdbx_seq_one_letter_code
_entity_poly.pdbx_strand_id
1 'polypeptide(L)'
;MTKILTAEQVRKWVEWMEDRSVDTDIHSQERTYRKQLLGDLGETHVREMAFRDGIVLTSEHLGVIECLRDYYLEFGEAETGRDLEEMLNEIFAGHGGRKYLWHLFPGGPVTQGMRISGLPVPPHTGDMGFGTVR
;
A
#
# COMPACT_ATOMS: atom_id res chain seq x y z
N MET A 1 7.85 -13.06 6.16
CA MET A 1 6.88 -12.43 7.04
C MET A 1 5.53 -13.08 6.94
N THR A 2 4.83 -13.24 8.05
CA THR A 2 3.54 -13.89 8.03
C THR A 2 2.51 -12.96 7.41
N LYS A 3 1.64 -13.50 6.59
CA LYS A 3 0.59 -12.70 5.99
C LYS A 3 -0.40 -12.22 7.03
N ILE A 4 -0.73 -10.95 6.99
CA ILE A 4 -1.67 -10.33 7.91
C ILE A 4 -3.06 -10.29 7.28
N LEU A 5 -3.12 -10.32 5.97
CA LEU A 5 -4.39 -10.18 5.26
C LEU A 5 -5.28 -11.41 5.44
N THR A 6 -6.57 -11.18 5.49
CA THR A 6 -7.53 -12.29 5.56
C THR A 6 -7.59 -13.01 4.22
N ALA A 7 -8.18 -14.20 4.21
CA ALA A 7 -8.33 -14.95 2.97
C ALA A 7 -9.12 -14.18 1.92
N GLU A 8 -10.15 -13.45 2.35
CA GLU A 8 -10.93 -12.65 1.42
C GLU A 8 -10.09 -11.53 0.83
N GLN A 9 -9.29 -10.89 1.64
CA GLN A 9 -8.45 -9.79 1.17
C GLN A 9 -7.39 -10.30 0.20
N VAL A 10 -6.79 -11.45 0.48
CA VAL A 10 -5.81 -12.05 -0.41
C VAL A 10 -6.47 -12.41 -1.74
N ARG A 11 -7.67 -12.98 -1.70
CA ARG A 11 -8.39 -13.34 -2.92
C ARG A 11 -8.66 -12.10 -3.77
N LYS A 12 -9.10 -11.02 -3.14
CA LYS A 12 -9.38 -9.79 -3.87
C LYS A 12 -8.12 -9.18 -4.47
N TRP A 13 -7.01 -9.27 -3.73
CA TRP A 13 -5.72 -8.80 -4.24
C TRP A 13 -5.32 -9.60 -5.47
N VAL A 14 -5.46 -10.93 -5.42
CA VAL A 14 -5.09 -11.79 -6.54
C VAL A 14 -5.96 -11.48 -7.76
N GLU A 15 -7.26 -11.31 -7.55
CA GLU A 15 -8.15 -10.98 -8.65
C GLU A 15 -7.79 -9.64 -9.27
N TRP A 16 -7.50 -8.66 -8.44
CA TRP A 16 -7.14 -7.34 -8.92
C TRP A 16 -5.84 -7.38 -9.69
N MET A 17 -4.88 -8.15 -9.21
CA MET A 17 -3.59 -8.30 -9.84
C MET A 17 -3.69 -8.99 -11.19
N GLU A 18 -4.52 -10.03 -11.28
CA GLU A 18 -4.68 -10.78 -12.51
C GLU A 18 -5.21 -9.92 -13.65
N ASP A 19 -6.08 -9.00 -13.33
CA ASP A 19 -6.63 -8.12 -14.36
C ASP A 19 -5.57 -7.19 -14.94
N ARG A 20 -4.46 -7.01 -14.25
CA ARG A 20 -3.42 -6.06 -14.66
C ARG A 20 -2.10 -6.71 -15.00
N SER A 21 -2.07 -8.04 -15.02
CA SER A 21 -0.87 -8.77 -15.29
C SER A 21 -0.34 -8.53 -16.66
N VAL A 22 0.99 -8.52 -16.80
CA VAL A 22 1.63 -8.31 -18.08
C VAL A 22 2.66 -9.39 -18.31
N ASP A 23 3.56 -9.21 -19.22
CA ASP A 23 4.56 -10.19 -19.60
C ASP A 23 5.30 -10.73 -18.38
N THR A 24 5.28 -12.03 -18.21
CA THR A 24 5.78 -12.66 -17.01
C THR A 24 7.28 -12.57 -16.86
N ASP A 25 8.04 -12.64 -17.94
CA ASP A 25 9.48 -12.63 -17.83
C ASP A 25 10.00 -11.26 -17.41
N ILE A 26 9.52 -10.23 -18.07
CA ILE A 26 9.91 -8.87 -17.75
C ILE A 26 9.41 -8.54 -16.36
N HIS A 27 8.20 -8.96 -16.04
CA HIS A 27 7.60 -8.73 -14.74
C HIS A 27 8.46 -9.34 -13.63
N SER A 28 8.93 -10.56 -13.80
CA SER A 28 9.76 -11.22 -12.79
C SER A 28 11.07 -10.51 -12.57
N GLN A 29 11.70 -10.02 -13.63
CA GLN A 29 12.96 -9.32 -13.52
C GLN A 29 12.77 -7.98 -12.79
N GLU A 30 11.72 -7.28 -13.14
CA GLU A 30 11.42 -6.01 -12.51
C GLU A 30 11.07 -6.18 -11.04
N ARG A 31 10.34 -7.23 -10.73
CA ARG A 31 9.97 -7.53 -9.36
C ARG A 31 11.23 -7.76 -8.51
N THR A 32 12.17 -8.52 -9.04
CA THR A 32 13.43 -8.80 -8.34
C THR A 32 14.21 -7.50 -8.10
N TYR A 33 14.27 -6.65 -9.12
CA TYR A 33 14.97 -5.39 -9.02
C TYR A 33 14.33 -4.50 -7.94
N ARG A 34 13.01 -4.39 -7.96
CA ARG A 34 12.30 -3.58 -6.96
C ARG A 34 12.47 -4.14 -5.56
N LYS A 35 12.53 -5.45 -5.43
CA LYS A 35 12.75 -6.07 -4.14
C LYS A 35 14.11 -5.68 -3.60
N GLN A 36 15.11 -5.62 -4.46
CA GLN A 36 16.44 -5.17 -4.06
C GLN A 36 16.45 -3.70 -3.66
N LEU A 37 15.73 -2.87 -4.41
CA LEU A 37 15.65 -1.45 -4.08
C LEU A 37 14.94 -1.22 -2.75
N LEU A 38 13.90 -2.00 -2.47
CA LEU A 38 13.18 -1.87 -1.23
C LEU A 38 14.06 -2.28 -0.06
N GLY A 39 14.97 -3.18 -0.29
CA GLY A 39 15.95 -3.60 0.68
C GLY A 39 15.30 -4.18 1.91
N ASP A 40 15.92 -3.90 3.05
CA ASP A 40 15.44 -4.44 4.29
C ASP A 40 14.59 -3.44 5.04
N LEU A 41 13.80 -2.64 4.34
CA LEU A 41 12.90 -1.77 5.01
C LEU A 41 11.96 -2.64 5.77
N GLY A 42 12.29 -2.94 6.93
CA GLY A 42 11.56 -3.89 7.72
C GLY A 42 10.66 -3.22 8.70
N GLU A 43 10.24 -4.03 9.64
CA GLU A 43 9.27 -3.64 10.64
C GLU A 43 9.79 -2.47 11.48
N THR A 44 11.08 -2.38 11.73
CA THR A 44 11.65 -1.30 12.52
C THR A 44 11.38 0.06 11.87
N HIS A 45 11.61 0.15 10.56
CA HIS A 45 11.38 1.39 9.83
C HIS A 45 9.89 1.78 9.89
N VAL A 46 9.03 0.80 9.68
CA VAL A 46 7.59 1.03 9.72
C VAL A 46 7.17 1.54 11.08
N ARG A 47 7.69 0.94 12.14
CA ARG A 47 7.35 1.34 13.50
C ARG A 47 7.82 2.76 13.80
N GLU A 48 9.01 3.09 13.36
CA GLU A 48 9.55 4.42 13.59
C GLU A 48 8.73 5.49 12.88
N MET A 49 8.40 5.23 11.63
CA MET A 49 7.62 6.20 10.87
C MET A 49 6.22 6.36 11.42
N ALA A 50 5.61 5.26 11.84
CA ALA A 50 4.28 5.33 12.45
C ALA A 50 4.33 6.11 13.74
N PHE A 51 5.36 5.89 14.54
CA PHE A 51 5.52 6.60 15.80
C PHE A 51 5.65 8.11 15.54
N ARG A 52 6.41 8.50 14.54
CA ARG A 52 6.58 9.92 14.20
C ARG A 52 5.25 10.54 13.79
N ASP A 53 4.39 9.76 13.15
CA ASP A 53 3.10 10.26 12.71
C ASP A 53 2.01 10.13 13.78
N GLY A 54 2.36 9.63 14.95
CA GLY A 54 1.39 9.48 16.03
C GLY A 54 0.42 8.33 15.82
N ILE A 55 0.81 7.35 15.02
CA ILE A 55 -0.05 6.20 14.74
C ILE A 55 0.38 5.02 15.60
N VAL A 56 -0.60 4.43 16.29
CA VAL A 56 -0.37 3.19 17.04
C VAL A 56 -0.60 2.05 16.08
N LEU A 57 0.46 1.39 15.64
CA LEU A 57 0.34 0.32 14.66
C LEU A 57 -0.41 -0.88 15.20
N THR A 58 -1.34 -1.37 14.42
CA THR A 58 -2.07 -2.60 14.72
C THR A 58 -1.88 -3.55 13.56
N SER A 59 -2.35 -4.77 13.70
CA SER A 59 -2.29 -5.72 12.59
C SER A 59 -3.08 -5.22 11.39
N GLU A 60 -4.11 -4.40 11.62
CA GLU A 60 -4.88 -3.85 10.52
C GLU A 60 -4.06 -2.86 9.71
N HIS A 61 -3.28 -2.02 10.37
CA HIS A 61 -2.35 -1.13 9.66
C HIS A 61 -1.34 -1.94 8.86
N LEU A 62 -0.81 -3.00 9.45
CA LEU A 62 0.19 -3.81 8.78
C LEU A 62 -0.38 -4.52 7.56
N GLY A 63 -1.65 -4.88 7.60
CA GLY A 63 -2.31 -5.48 6.44
C GLY A 63 -2.35 -4.52 5.26
N VAL A 64 -2.68 -3.25 5.51
CA VAL A 64 -2.69 -2.25 4.45
C VAL A 64 -1.28 -2.02 3.92
N ILE A 65 -0.30 -1.94 4.81
CA ILE A 65 1.09 -1.74 4.42
C ILE A 65 1.57 -2.91 3.57
N GLU A 66 1.18 -4.12 3.92
CA GLU A 66 1.54 -5.29 3.13
C GLU A 66 0.99 -5.20 1.72
N CYS A 67 -0.26 -4.76 1.57
CA CYS A 67 -0.83 -4.59 0.25
C CYS A 67 -0.10 -3.55 -0.57
N LEU A 68 0.27 -2.43 0.05
CA LEU A 68 0.98 -1.38 -0.66
C LEU A 68 2.36 -1.86 -1.12
N ARG A 69 3.05 -2.60 -0.27
CA ARG A 69 4.36 -3.13 -0.64
C ARG A 69 4.24 -4.19 -1.72
N ASP A 70 3.22 -5.05 -1.65
CA ASP A 70 2.98 -6.06 -2.67
C ASP A 70 2.69 -5.38 -4.02
N TYR A 71 1.90 -4.32 -4.01
CA TYR A 71 1.64 -3.59 -5.24
C TYR A 71 2.95 -3.09 -5.84
N TYR A 72 3.79 -2.46 -5.01
CA TYR A 72 5.04 -1.92 -5.50
C TYR A 72 5.93 -3.02 -6.08
N LEU A 73 5.99 -4.17 -5.42
CA LEU A 73 6.82 -5.26 -5.92
C LEU A 73 6.31 -5.82 -7.23
N GLU A 74 4.98 -5.87 -7.42
CA GLU A 74 4.41 -6.43 -8.64
C GLU A 74 4.36 -5.43 -9.78
N PHE A 75 4.07 -4.17 -9.51
CA PHE A 75 3.81 -3.21 -10.56
C PHE A 75 4.71 -1.97 -10.55
N GLY A 76 5.52 -1.79 -9.53
CA GLY A 76 6.34 -0.58 -9.41
C GLY A 76 5.53 0.58 -8.90
N GLU A 77 5.99 1.79 -9.23
CA GLU A 77 5.27 2.97 -8.79
C GLU A 77 3.96 3.09 -9.52
N ALA A 78 2.90 3.44 -8.81
CA ALA A 78 1.63 3.69 -9.44
C ALA A 78 1.69 5.00 -10.21
N GLU A 79 0.94 5.08 -11.28
CA GLU A 79 0.89 6.31 -12.05
C GLU A 79 0.21 7.41 -11.26
N THR A 80 -0.81 7.08 -10.49
CA THR A 80 -1.49 8.04 -9.64
C THR A 80 -1.87 7.39 -8.32
N GLY A 81 -2.09 8.22 -7.32
CA GLY A 81 -2.56 7.71 -6.05
C GLY A 81 -3.97 7.16 -6.13
N ARG A 82 -4.74 7.58 -7.12
CA ARG A 82 -6.09 7.09 -7.30
C ARG A 82 -6.13 5.58 -7.55
N ASP A 83 -5.19 5.09 -8.35
CA ASP A 83 -5.15 3.65 -8.64
C ASP A 83 -4.94 2.85 -7.35
N LEU A 84 -4.05 3.31 -6.49
CA LEU A 84 -3.81 2.64 -5.22
C LEU A 84 -5.02 2.75 -4.31
N GLU A 85 -5.65 3.91 -4.29
CA GLU A 85 -6.82 4.12 -3.45
C GLU A 85 -7.95 3.18 -3.86
N GLU A 86 -8.17 3.02 -5.15
CA GLU A 86 -9.21 2.13 -5.64
C GLU A 86 -8.91 0.68 -5.28
N MET A 87 -7.65 0.27 -5.43
CA MET A 87 -7.25 -1.06 -5.06
C MET A 87 -7.52 -1.33 -3.58
N LEU A 88 -7.10 -0.41 -2.72
CA LEU A 88 -7.30 -0.57 -1.29
C LEU A 88 -8.77 -0.60 -0.93
N ASN A 89 -9.58 0.25 -1.55
CA ASN A 89 -11.01 0.28 -1.28
C ASN A 89 -11.67 -1.04 -1.64
N GLU A 90 -11.24 -1.68 -2.72
CA GLU A 90 -11.78 -2.97 -3.10
C GLU A 90 -11.35 -4.07 -2.14
N ILE A 91 -10.08 -4.11 -1.80
CA ILE A 91 -9.55 -5.19 -0.97
C ILE A 91 -10.13 -5.11 0.44
N PHE A 92 -10.32 -3.91 0.96
CA PHE A 92 -10.79 -3.73 2.33
C PHE A 92 -12.27 -3.35 2.39
N ALA A 93 -13.02 -3.59 1.32
CA ALA A 93 -14.44 -3.25 1.29
C ALA A 93 -15.22 -3.94 2.41
N GLY A 94 -14.83 -5.14 2.77
CA GLY A 94 -15.52 -5.87 3.83
C GLY A 94 -15.38 -5.24 5.21
N HIS A 95 -14.39 -4.36 5.38
CA HIS A 95 -14.17 -3.67 6.64
C HIS A 95 -14.65 -2.23 6.60
N GLY A 96 -15.20 -1.78 5.51
CA GLY A 96 -15.69 -0.41 5.40
C GLY A 96 -15.05 0.41 4.30
N GLY A 97 -14.10 -0.14 3.58
CA GLY A 97 -13.51 0.52 2.44
C GLY A 97 -12.84 1.84 2.80
N ARG A 98 -13.21 2.90 2.09
CA ARG A 98 -12.56 4.20 2.24
C ARG A 98 -12.62 4.71 3.67
N LYS A 99 -13.76 4.61 4.32
CA LYS A 99 -13.91 5.11 5.67
C LYS A 99 -12.99 4.39 6.65
N TYR A 100 -12.90 3.08 6.51
CA TYR A 100 -12.05 2.26 7.35
C TYR A 100 -10.58 2.65 7.14
N LEU A 101 -10.18 2.82 5.89
CA LEU A 101 -8.79 3.14 5.58
C LEU A 101 -8.39 4.52 6.10
N TRP A 102 -9.27 5.50 5.99
CA TRP A 102 -8.99 6.83 6.50
C TRP A 102 -8.97 6.85 8.02
N HIS A 103 -9.69 5.94 8.64
CA HIS A 103 -9.61 5.81 10.10
C HIS A 103 -8.24 5.28 10.52
N LEU A 104 -7.70 4.33 9.78
CA LEU A 104 -6.39 3.78 10.09
C LEU A 104 -5.28 4.78 9.80
N PHE A 105 -5.41 5.53 8.72
CA PHE A 105 -4.39 6.48 8.30
C PHE A 105 -5.03 7.86 8.10
N PRO A 106 -5.13 8.64 9.17
CA PRO A 106 -5.81 9.94 9.08
C PRO A 106 -5.18 10.92 8.10
N GLY A 107 -3.93 10.75 7.78
CA GLY A 107 -3.27 11.57 6.76
C GLY A 107 -3.49 11.08 5.35
N GLY A 108 -4.34 10.09 5.19
CA GLY A 108 -4.65 9.50 3.89
C GLY A 108 -4.00 8.14 3.73
N PRO A 109 -4.78 7.13 3.35
CA PRO A 109 -4.25 5.76 3.28
C PRO A 109 -3.11 5.61 2.27
N VAL A 110 -3.15 6.32 1.16
CA VAL A 110 -2.07 6.23 0.19
C VAL A 110 -0.88 7.07 0.64
N THR A 111 -1.07 8.35 0.91
CA THR A 111 0.03 9.22 1.27
C THR A 111 0.74 8.76 2.54
N GLN A 112 -0.03 8.55 3.59
CA GLN A 112 0.56 8.19 4.87
C GLN A 112 1.02 6.73 4.88
N GLY A 113 0.23 5.84 4.28
CA GLY A 113 0.60 4.43 4.21
C GLY A 113 1.88 4.21 3.41
N MET A 114 2.02 4.89 2.28
CA MET A 114 3.24 4.77 1.46
C MET A 114 4.45 5.33 2.19
N ARG A 115 4.29 6.47 2.85
CA ARG A 115 5.40 7.05 3.58
C ARG A 115 5.86 6.16 4.72
N ILE A 116 4.92 5.61 5.47
CA ILE A 116 5.25 4.70 6.58
C ILE A 116 5.89 3.43 6.04
N SER A 117 5.43 2.97 4.88
CA SER A 117 5.97 1.76 4.26
C SER A 117 7.35 1.95 3.66
N GLY A 118 7.81 3.20 3.53
CA GLY A 118 9.09 3.47 2.89
C GLY A 118 9.02 3.42 1.38
N LEU A 119 7.82 3.59 0.83
CA LEU A 119 7.64 3.53 -0.62
C LEU A 119 7.48 4.93 -1.20
N PRO A 120 7.80 5.12 -2.47
CA PRO A 120 7.62 6.44 -3.09
C PRO A 120 6.12 6.77 -3.19
N VAL A 121 5.76 7.97 -2.79
CA VAL A 121 4.38 8.41 -2.87
C VAL A 121 4.06 8.81 -4.30
N PRO A 122 3.02 8.24 -4.91
CA PRO A 122 2.73 8.54 -6.31
C PRO A 122 2.26 9.97 -6.50
N PRO A 123 2.42 10.50 -7.70
CA PRO A 123 1.91 11.83 -7.98
C PRO A 123 0.38 11.83 -8.03
N HIS A 124 -0.18 12.99 -7.91
CA HIS A 124 -1.64 13.17 -7.99
C HIS A 124 -2.38 12.24 -7.04
N THR A 125 -1.91 12.20 -5.80
CA THR A 125 -2.56 11.39 -4.78
C THR A 125 -3.74 12.19 -4.25
N GLY A 126 -4.92 11.66 -4.45
CA GLY A 126 -6.13 12.37 -4.09
C GLY A 126 -6.29 12.63 -2.63
N ASP A 127 -5.75 11.76 -1.79
CA ASP A 127 -5.94 11.88 -0.36
C ASP A 127 -5.06 12.97 0.25
N MET A 128 -4.17 13.58 -0.51
CA MET A 128 -3.42 14.65 0.08
C MET A 128 -3.89 15.98 -0.41
N GLY A 129 -4.86 16.00 -1.25
CA GLY A 129 -5.25 17.20 -1.89
C GLY A 129 -5.79 18.24 -0.99
N PHE A 130 -6.54 17.81 -0.04
CA PHE A 130 -7.27 18.77 0.68
C PHE A 130 -6.42 19.64 1.51
N GLY A 131 -5.58 19.10 2.22
CA GLY A 131 -4.87 19.86 3.15
C GLY A 131 -3.74 20.58 2.60
N THR A 132 -3.40 20.22 1.48
CA THR A 132 -2.26 20.73 0.99
C THR A 132 -2.47 21.86 0.20
N VAL A 133 -3.56 22.19 0.08
CA VAL A 133 -3.79 23.17 -0.65
C VAL A 133 -3.04 24.21 -0.23
N ARG A 134 -2.47 24.67 -0.68
CA ARG A 134 -1.67 25.62 -0.27
C ARG A 134 -1.38 26.41 -1.31
#